data_bcb871cd70695dfcc333f3353724ac44
#
_entry.id   bcb871cd70695dfcc333f3353724ac44
#
_cell.length_a   1.000
_cell.length_b   1.000
_cell.length_c   1.000
_cell.angle_alpha   90.00
_cell.angle_beta   90.00
_cell.angle_gamma   90.00
#
_symmetry.space_group_name_H-M   'P 1'
#
loop_
_entity.id
_entity.type
_entity.pdbx_description
1 polymer ?
#
loop_
_entity_poly.entity_id
_entity_poly.type
_entity_poly.pdbx_seq_one_letter_code
_entity_poly.pdbx_strand_id
1 'polypeptide(L)'
;MKQVLLYALCAVIGYALGCVSTGVIVSKLYGRIDIRNYGSGNAGMTNVMRTLGWVPSFLTFAGDALKGVLGALIGRWIGGELGMHIGGICAILGHNWPALFRFRGGKGMSTSFGYILVVDWRIALVLLGIQVVVLLISGYMSLASILSACAYVGLVFVFHKSWVATGAAIVTCALALFSHRANMKRLAEGNENRLDSRKITQVSRKMTKALRNRRKKHGQEDADRS
;
A
#
# COMPACT_ATOMS: atom_id res chain seq x y z
N MET A 1 5.25 -13.66 -30.84
CA MET A 1 3.88 -13.91 -30.35
C MET A 1 3.85 -14.53 -28.96
N LYS A 2 4.46 -15.69 -28.72
CA LYS A 2 4.42 -16.40 -27.40
C LYS A 2 4.87 -15.52 -26.21
N GLN A 3 5.95 -14.76 -26.36
CA GLN A 3 6.51 -13.90 -25.29
C GLN A 3 5.58 -12.72 -24.93
N VAL A 4 4.97 -12.10 -25.91
CA VAL A 4 4.00 -11.01 -25.71
C VAL A 4 2.79 -11.51 -24.92
N LEU A 5 2.31 -12.72 -25.23
CA LEU A 5 1.20 -13.34 -24.51
C LEU A 5 1.56 -13.63 -23.04
N LEU A 6 2.79 -14.08 -22.76
CA LEU A 6 3.26 -14.29 -21.38
C LEU A 6 3.31 -12.98 -20.59
N TYR A 7 3.79 -11.88 -21.19
CA TYR A 7 3.81 -10.56 -20.54
C TYR A 7 2.40 -10.01 -20.31
N ALA A 8 1.48 -10.21 -21.27
CA ALA A 8 0.08 -9.86 -21.10
C ALA A 8 -0.55 -10.64 -19.93
N LEU A 9 -0.23 -11.93 -19.79
CA LEU A 9 -0.68 -12.76 -18.66
C LEU A 9 -0.12 -12.24 -17.32
N CYS A 10 1.18 -11.87 -17.26
CA CYS A 10 1.77 -11.24 -16.08
C CYS A 10 1.02 -9.95 -15.69
N ALA A 11 0.68 -9.11 -16.67
CA ALA A 11 -0.03 -7.86 -16.44
C ALA A 11 -1.44 -8.11 -15.87
N VAL A 12 -2.20 -9.02 -16.46
CA VAL A 12 -3.57 -9.36 -16.03
C VAL A 12 -3.57 -9.92 -14.62
N ILE A 13 -2.70 -10.90 -14.33
CA ILE A 13 -2.60 -11.51 -12.99
C ILE A 13 -2.17 -10.46 -11.96
N GLY A 14 -1.13 -9.68 -12.27
CA GLY A 14 -0.66 -8.62 -11.38
C GLY A 14 -1.76 -7.61 -11.06
N TYR A 15 -2.46 -7.12 -12.08
CA TYR A 15 -3.58 -6.18 -11.89
C TYR A 15 -4.73 -6.79 -11.08
N ALA A 16 -5.11 -8.03 -11.35
CA ALA A 16 -6.16 -8.72 -10.61
C ALA A 16 -5.82 -8.88 -9.12
N LEU A 17 -4.58 -9.29 -8.80
CA LEU A 17 -4.08 -9.32 -7.42
C LEU A 17 -4.12 -7.92 -6.78
N GLY A 18 -3.69 -6.91 -7.53
CA GLY A 18 -3.73 -5.52 -7.11
C GLY A 18 -5.13 -5.03 -6.76
N CYS A 19 -6.16 -5.45 -7.50
CA CYS A 19 -7.55 -5.08 -7.27
C CYS A 19 -8.12 -5.55 -5.93
N VAL A 20 -7.47 -6.49 -5.23
CA VAL A 20 -7.85 -6.87 -3.87
C VAL A 20 -7.55 -5.70 -2.93
N SER A 21 -8.58 -4.95 -2.54
CA SER A 21 -8.43 -3.77 -1.68
C SER A 21 -8.41 -4.17 -0.20
N THR A 22 -7.22 -4.49 0.32
CA THR A 22 -7.03 -4.95 1.71
C THR A 22 -7.56 -3.94 2.71
N GLY A 23 -7.34 -2.64 2.47
CA GLY A 23 -7.83 -1.59 3.36
C GLY A 23 -9.37 -1.54 3.46
N VAL A 24 -10.08 -1.78 2.36
CA VAL A 24 -11.56 -1.88 2.38
C VAL A 24 -12.00 -3.14 3.10
N ILE A 25 -11.36 -4.29 2.83
CA ILE A 25 -11.69 -5.58 3.46
C ILE A 25 -11.48 -5.50 4.97
N VAL A 26 -10.27 -5.08 5.40
CA VAL A 26 -9.92 -4.96 6.81
C VAL A 26 -10.84 -3.97 7.53
N SER A 27 -11.17 -2.84 6.90
CA SER A 27 -12.05 -1.83 7.52
C SER A 27 -13.49 -2.33 7.69
N LYS A 28 -13.98 -3.11 6.74
CA LYS A 28 -15.30 -3.75 6.86
C LYS A 28 -15.34 -4.81 7.96
N LEU A 29 -14.31 -5.67 8.01
CA LEU A 29 -14.23 -6.73 9.01
C LEU A 29 -13.99 -6.19 10.42
N TYR A 30 -13.08 -5.23 10.56
CA TYR A 30 -12.64 -4.72 11.86
C TYR A 30 -13.58 -3.63 12.41
N GLY A 31 -13.95 -2.66 11.57
CA GLY A 31 -14.74 -1.48 11.95
C GLY A 31 -16.18 -1.49 11.48
N ARG A 32 -16.56 -2.41 10.57
CA ARG A 32 -17.85 -2.41 9.86
C ARG A 32 -18.12 -1.12 9.07
N ILE A 33 -17.05 -0.51 8.56
CA ILE A 33 -17.11 0.73 7.78
C ILE A 33 -16.42 0.55 6.42
N ASP A 34 -16.79 1.38 5.45
CA ASP A 34 -16.02 1.55 4.23
C ASP A 34 -15.05 2.71 4.43
N ILE A 35 -13.75 2.41 4.49
CA ILE A 35 -12.70 3.39 4.76
C ILE A 35 -12.66 4.54 3.75
N ARG A 36 -13.20 4.33 2.56
CA ARG A 36 -13.24 5.35 1.50
C ARG A 36 -14.20 6.50 1.79
N ASN A 37 -15.07 6.33 2.78
CA ASN A 37 -15.99 7.38 3.26
C ASN A 37 -15.44 8.12 4.49
N TYR A 38 -14.20 7.82 4.95
CA TYR A 38 -13.62 8.38 6.16
C TYR A 38 -12.22 8.95 5.91
N GLY A 39 -11.85 9.94 6.69
CA GLY A 39 -10.54 10.57 6.67
C GLY A 39 -10.18 11.15 5.30
N SER A 40 -9.10 10.66 4.67
CA SER A 40 -8.68 11.11 3.35
C SER A 40 -9.44 10.45 2.19
N GLY A 41 -10.35 9.51 2.46
CA GLY A 41 -11.04 8.73 1.44
C GLY A 41 -10.18 7.69 0.72
N ASN A 42 -8.92 7.53 1.14
CA ASN A 42 -7.97 6.59 0.53
C ASN A 42 -8.06 5.21 1.19
N ALA A 43 -7.98 4.13 0.39
CA ALA A 43 -8.07 2.76 0.89
C ALA A 43 -6.73 2.21 1.46
N GLY A 44 -5.69 3.04 1.62
CA GLY A 44 -4.37 2.63 2.08
C GLY A 44 -4.19 2.66 3.60
N MET A 45 -3.09 2.04 4.05
CA MET A 45 -2.74 1.85 5.47
C MET A 45 -2.81 3.14 6.31
N THR A 46 -2.33 4.27 5.80
CA THR A 46 -2.29 5.54 6.56
C THR A 46 -3.67 6.07 6.92
N ASN A 47 -4.64 5.94 6.01
CA ASN A 47 -6.03 6.32 6.30
C ASN A 47 -6.68 5.35 7.28
N VAL A 48 -6.44 4.05 7.12
CA VAL A 48 -6.88 3.01 8.07
C VAL A 48 -6.29 3.28 9.46
N MET A 49 -5.01 3.65 9.55
CA MET A 49 -4.34 3.97 10.81
C MET A 49 -5.00 5.15 11.54
N ARG A 50 -5.29 6.23 10.82
CA ARG A 50 -5.95 7.42 11.39
C ARG A 50 -7.38 7.15 11.84
N THR A 51 -8.08 6.22 11.18
CA THR A 51 -9.51 5.97 11.39
C THR A 51 -9.77 4.81 12.35
N LEU A 52 -8.99 3.73 12.27
CA LEU A 52 -9.20 2.48 13.00
C LEU A 52 -8.04 2.10 13.93
N GLY A 53 -6.91 2.80 13.84
CA GLY A 53 -5.74 2.57 14.69
C GLY A 53 -4.70 1.60 14.10
N TRP A 54 -3.74 1.18 14.94
CA TRP A 54 -2.52 0.50 14.51
C TRP A 54 -2.74 -0.90 13.94
N VAL A 55 -3.53 -1.75 14.62
CA VAL A 55 -3.70 -3.17 14.22
C VAL A 55 -4.33 -3.30 12.83
N PRO A 56 -5.50 -2.69 12.52
CA PRO A 56 -6.06 -2.77 11.18
C PRO A 56 -5.17 -2.10 10.12
N SER A 57 -4.39 -1.08 10.50
CA SER A 57 -3.40 -0.46 9.61
C SER A 57 -2.30 -1.44 9.23
N PHE A 58 -1.74 -2.17 10.20
CA PHE A 58 -0.69 -3.17 9.95
C PHE A 58 -1.22 -4.31 9.06
N LEU A 59 -2.42 -4.81 9.33
CA LEU A 59 -3.06 -5.82 8.47
C LEU A 59 -3.26 -5.32 7.03
N THR A 60 -3.64 -4.06 6.87
CA THR A 60 -3.76 -3.42 5.56
C THR A 60 -2.40 -3.33 4.87
N PHE A 61 -1.36 -2.89 5.58
CA PHE A 61 0.00 -2.84 5.05
C PHE A 61 0.49 -4.23 4.60
N ALA A 62 0.36 -5.23 5.47
CA ALA A 62 0.81 -6.60 5.19
C ALA A 62 0.12 -7.20 3.96
N GLY A 63 -1.21 -7.07 3.87
CA GLY A 63 -1.96 -7.57 2.71
C GLY A 63 -1.67 -6.80 1.42
N ASP A 64 -1.48 -5.47 1.50
CA ASP A 64 -1.10 -4.67 0.33
C ASP A 64 0.34 -4.94 -0.12
N ALA A 65 1.27 -5.21 0.80
CA ALA A 65 2.63 -5.64 0.48
C ALA A 65 2.64 -7.04 -0.13
N LEU A 66 1.87 -7.97 0.45
CA LEU A 66 1.79 -9.36 -0.03
C LEU A 66 1.34 -9.43 -1.50
N LYS A 67 0.34 -8.64 -1.91
CA LYS A 67 -0.09 -8.65 -3.32
C LYS A 67 0.99 -8.10 -4.27
N GLY A 68 1.82 -7.15 -3.80
CA GLY A 68 3.00 -6.68 -4.54
C GLY A 68 4.06 -7.77 -4.70
N VAL A 69 4.35 -8.51 -3.60
CA VAL A 69 5.23 -9.68 -3.62
C VAL A 69 4.70 -10.74 -4.58
N LEU A 70 3.43 -11.12 -4.46
CA LEU A 70 2.82 -12.17 -5.31
C LEU A 70 2.80 -11.76 -6.78
N GLY A 71 2.44 -10.51 -7.10
CA GLY A 71 2.46 -10.00 -8.47
C GLY A 71 3.85 -10.08 -9.10
N ALA A 72 4.89 -9.71 -8.35
CA ALA A 72 6.27 -9.78 -8.80
C ALA A 72 6.78 -11.21 -8.94
N LEU A 73 6.54 -12.08 -7.95
CA LEU A 73 7.00 -13.49 -7.98
C LEU A 73 6.34 -14.28 -9.10
N ILE A 74 5.03 -14.17 -9.25
CA ILE A 74 4.29 -14.86 -10.32
C ILE A 74 4.74 -14.32 -11.68
N GLY A 75 4.90 -13.00 -11.80
CA GLY A 75 5.44 -12.39 -13.02
C GLY A 75 6.84 -12.91 -13.36
N ARG A 76 7.72 -13.04 -12.37
CA ARG A 76 9.06 -13.61 -12.53
C ARG A 76 9.03 -15.06 -12.99
N TRP A 77 8.14 -15.85 -12.43
CA TRP A 77 7.98 -17.27 -12.80
C TRP A 77 7.48 -17.42 -14.25
N ILE A 78 6.57 -16.58 -14.71
CA ILE A 78 5.98 -16.64 -16.06
C ILE A 78 6.87 -16.02 -17.12
N GLY A 79 7.44 -14.83 -16.87
CA GLY A 79 8.10 -13.97 -17.87
C GLY A 79 9.51 -13.50 -17.50
N GLY A 80 10.18 -14.14 -16.52
CA GLY A 80 11.53 -13.77 -16.09
C GLY A 80 11.59 -12.37 -15.46
N GLU A 81 12.72 -11.68 -15.60
CA GLU A 81 12.95 -10.36 -15.01
C GLU A 81 11.90 -9.32 -15.48
N LEU A 82 11.66 -9.25 -16.78
CA LEU A 82 10.67 -8.30 -17.31
C LEU A 82 9.25 -8.65 -16.85
N GLY A 83 8.90 -9.94 -16.77
CA GLY A 83 7.64 -10.41 -16.21
C GLY A 83 7.47 -10.02 -14.73
N MET A 84 8.53 -10.08 -13.92
CA MET A 84 8.55 -9.61 -12.54
C MET A 84 8.16 -8.13 -12.44
N HIS A 85 8.78 -7.28 -13.27
CA HIS A 85 8.49 -5.85 -13.28
C HIS A 85 7.06 -5.57 -13.75
N ILE A 86 6.61 -6.23 -14.81
CA ILE A 86 5.24 -6.09 -15.32
C ILE A 86 4.22 -6.50 -14.26
N GLY A 87 4.36 -7.69 -13.65
CA GLY A 87 3.45 -8.19 -12.62
C GLY A 87 3.38 -7.28 -11.39
N GLY A 88 4.55 -6.83 -10.90
CA GLY A 88 4.65 -5.93 -9.74
C GLY A 88 4.03 -4.55 -10.02
N ILE A 89 4.35 -3.93 -11.16
CA ILE A 89 3.79 -2.63 -11.56
C ILE A 89 2.27 -2.73 -11.79
N CYS A 90 1.81 -3.78 -12.44
CA CYS A 90 0.36 -4.00 -12.62
C CYS A 90 -0.36 -4.25 -11.29
N ALA A 91 0.28 -4.87 -10.29
CA ALA A 91 -0.28 -4.96 -8.95
C ALA A 91 -0.41 -3.58 -8.28
N ILE A 92 0.55 -2.66 -8.50
CA ILE A 92 0.46 -1.27 -8.05
C ILE A 92 -0.70 -0.55 -8.76
N LEU A 93 -0.85 -0.73 -10.08
CA LEU A 93 -1.95 -0.16 -10.86
C LEU A 93 -3.31 -0.65 -10.35
N GLY A 94 -3.45 -1.97 -10.12
CA GLY A 94 -4.66 -2.57 -9.57
C GLY A 94 -4.99 -2.06 -8.16
N HIS A 95 -3.97 -1.83 -7.32
CA HIS A 95 -4.16 -1.21 -6.00
C HIS A 95 -4.62 0.24 -6.09
N ASN A 96 -4.06 1.04 -7.00
CA ASN A 96 -4.39 2.45 -7.14
C ASN A 96 -5.77 2.65 -7.77
N TRP A 97 -6.08 1.86 -8.77
CA TRP A 97 -7.32 1.93 -9.56
C TRP A 97 -7.99 0.57 -9.68
N PRO A 98 -8.51 0.00 -8.59
CA PRO A 98 -9.12 -1.33 -8.60
C PRO A 98 -10.48 -1.31 -9.31
N ALA A 99 -10.62 -2.06 -10.40
CA ALA A 99 -11.87 -2.16 -11.16
C ALA A 99 -13.05 -2.62 -10.28
N LEU A 100 -12.81 -3.60 -9.40
CA LEU A 100 -13.81 -4.13 -8.47
C LEU A 100 -14.34 -3.09 -7.45
N PHE A 101 -13.61 -1.98 -7.26
CA PHE A 101 -13.95 -0.93 -6.29
C PHE A 101 -14.19 0.44 -6.94
N ARG A 102 -14.68 0.45 -8.19
CA ARG A 102 -14.99 1.65 -8.97
C ARG A 102 -13.77 2.57 -9.14
N PHE A 103 -12.60 1.98 -9.33
CA PHE A 103 -11.32 2.68 -9.51
C PHE A 103 -10.92 3.60 -8.33
N ARG A 104 -11.48 3.38 -7.14
CA ARG A 104 -11.20 4.15 -5.90
C ARG A 104 -10.38 3.29 -4.95
N GLY A 105 -9.06 3.30 -5.13
CA GLY A 105 -8.10 2.50 -4.37
C GLY A 105 -7.20 3.32 -3.45
N GLY A 106 -5.95 2.86 -3.31
CA GLY A 106 -4.89 3.46 -2.51
C GLY A 106 -3.90 4.28 -3.35
N LYS A 107 -2.68 4.43 -2.84
CA LYS A 107 -1.56 5.13 -3.51
C LYS A 107 -0.40 4.21 -3.89
N GLY A 108 -0.53 2.93 -3.63
CA GLY A 108 0.41 1.90 -4.05
C GLY A 108 1.67 1.74 -3.21
N MET A 109 1.92 2.57 -2.18
CA MET A 109 3.20 2.54 -1.45
C MET A 109 3.51 1.19 -0.79
N SER A 110 2.55 0.60 -0.09
CA SER A 110 2.73 -0.75 0.51
C SER A 110 2.89 -1.84 -0.55
N THR A 111 2.15 -1.73 -1.66
CA THR A 111 2.26 -2.66 -2.79
C THR A 111 3.61 -2.50 -3.51
N SER A 112 4.09 -1.26 -3.70
CA SER A 112 5.42 -0.98 -4.22
C SER A 112 6.50 -1.54 -3.31
N PHE A 113 6.37 -1.39 -1.98
CA PHE A 113 7.30 -1.98 -1.03
C PHE A 113 7.39 -3.51 -1.20
N GLY A 114 6.25 -4.21 -1.30
CA GLY A 114 6.22 -5.64 -1.55
C GLY A 114 6.86 -6.04 -2.88
N TYR A 115 6.60 -5.30 -3.95
CA TYR A 115 7.24 -5.49 -5.25
C TYR A 115 8.77 -5.29 -5.15
N ILE A 116 9.22 -4.21 -4.52
CA ILE A 116 10.65 -3.87 -4.39
C ILE A 116 11.39 -4.90 -3.52
N LEU A 117 10.74 -5.50 -2.51
CA LEU A 117 11.30 -6.63 -1.75
C LEU A 117 11.72 -7.81 -2.64
N VAL A 118 10.97 -8.07 -3.71
CA VAL A 118 11.29 -9.14 -4.67
C VAL A 118 12.37 -8.71 -5.66
N VAL A 119 12.42 -7.44 -6.02
CA VAL A 119 13.48 -6.88 -6.89
C VAL A 119 14.82 -6.90 -6.17
N ASP A 120 14.91 -6.25 -5.03
CA ASP A 120 16.04 -6.24 -4.12
C ASP A 120 15.60 -5.87 -2.70
N TRP A 121 15.63 -6.84 -1.79
CA TRP A 121 15.23 -6.63 -0.40
C TRP A 121 16.10 -5.58 0.32
N ARG A 122 17.38 -5.41 -0.07
CA ARG A 122 18.29 -4.42 0.52
C ARG A 122 17.84 -3.01 0.18
N ILE A 123 17.47 -2.77 -1.09
CA ILE A 123 16.90 -1.50 -1.52
C ILE A 123 15.60 -1.23 -0.78
N ALA A 124 14.71 -2.24 -0.66
CA ALA A 124 13.45 -2.08 0.08
C ALA A 124 13.68 -1.65 1.54
N LEU A 125 14.66 -2.24 2.23
CA LEU A 125 15.00 -1.86 3.61
C LEU A 125 15.58 -0.44 3.71
N VAL A 126 16.46 -0.05 2.78
CA VAL A 126 16.98 1.33 2.71
C VAL A 126 15.84 2.32 2.51
N LEU A 127 14.92 2.05 1.58
CA LEU A 127 13.75 2.91 1.33
C LEU A 127 12.82 2.98 2.54
N LEU A 128 12.61 1.87 3.26
CA LEU A 128 11.87 1.86 4.51
C LEU A 128 12.55 2.73 5.57
N GLY A 129 13.88 2.65 5.68
CA GLY A 129 14.68 3.51 6.56
C GLY A 129 14.52 5.00 6.21
N ILE A 130 14.64 5.36 4.93
CA ILE A 130 14.40 6.73 4.45
C ILE A 130 12.99 7.18 4.83
N GLN A 131 11.97 6.34 4.58
CA GLN A 131 10.58 6.66 4.90
C GLN A 131 10.36 6.90 6.39
N VAL A 132 10.94 6.07 7.26
CA VAL A 132 10.85 6.21 8.71
C VAL A 132 11.54 7.50 9.17
N VAL A 133 12.78 7.74 8.72
CA VAL A 133 13.56 8.93 9.10
C VAL A 133 12.84 10.22 8.67
N VAL A 134 12.41 10.30 7.42
CA VAL A 134 11.69 11.48 6.92
C VAL A 134 10.38 11.68 7.68
N LEU A 135 9.65 10.60 7.98
CA LEU A 135 8.41 10.67 8.76
C LEU A 135 8.66 11.20 10.17
N LEU A 136 9.69 10.71 10.86
CA LEU A 136 10.03 11.13 12.23
C LEU A 136 10.43 12.61 12.28
N ILE A 137 11.18 13.09 11.29
CA ILE A 137 11.64 14.49 11.23
C ILE A 137 10.50 15.42 10.81
N SER A 138 9.75 15.09 9.76
CA SER A 138 8.76 15.98 9.16
C SER A 138 7.35 15.84 9.74
N GLY A 139 6.99 14.65 10.20
CA GLY A 139 5.63 14.28 10.57
C GLY A 139 4.69 14.02 9.36
N TYR A 140 5.18 14.12 8.12
CA TYR A 140 4.36 13.96 6.92
C TYR A 140 4.61 12.63 6.21
N MET A 141 3.65 11.71 6.28
CA MET A 141 3.72 10.41 5.59
C MET A 141 3.84 10.57 4.06
N SER A 142 3.20 11.58 3.50
CA SER A 142 3.24 11.86 2.06
C SER A 142 4.62 12.31 1.60
N LEU A 143 5.30 13.19 2.35
CA LEU A 143 6.66 13.63 2.04
C LEU A 143 7.63 12.45 2.10
N ALA A 144 7.53 11.64 3.15
CA ALA A 144 8.33 10.42 3.29
C ALA A 144 8.15 9.47 2.11
N SER A 145 6.91 9.27 1.66
CA SER A 145 6.58 8.43 0.50
C SER A 145 7.16 8.99 -0.82
N ILE A 146 7.05 10.29 -1.04
CA ILE A 146 7.57 10.96 -2.25
C ILE A 146 9.10 10.84 -2.31
N LEU A 147 9.79 11.17 -1.22
CA LEU A 147 11.25 11.08 -1.17
C LEU A 147 11.75 9.64 -1.32
N SER A 148 11.10 8.67 -0.70
CA SER A 148 11.43 7.24 -0.89
C SER A 148 11.22 6.80 -2.34
N ALA A 149 10.14 7.24 -3.00
CA ALA A 149 9.89 6.90 -4.40
C ALA A 149 10.96 7.50 -5.34
N CYS A 150 11.41 8.73 -5.09
CA CYS A 150 12.50 9.34 -5.86
C CYS A 150 13.84 8.64 -5.59
N ALA A 151 14.14 8.32 -4.32
CA ALA A 151 15.37 7.62 -3.95
C ALA A 151 15.44 6.22 -4.59
N TYR A 152 14.30 5.54 -4.80
CA TYR A 152 14.25 4.24 -5.46
C TYR A 152 14.91 4.23 -6.83
N VAL A 153 14.65 5.25 -7.66
CA VAL A 153 15.25 5.36 -9.01
C VAL A 153 16.75 5.44 -8.93
N GLY A 154 17.29 6.31 -8.05
CA GLY A 154 18.73 6.46 -7.86
C GLY A 154 19.40 5.19 -7.35
N LEU A 155 18.79 4.53 -6.36
CA LEU A 155 19.32 3.28 -5.80
C LEU A 155 19.37 2.16 -6.86
N VAL A 156 18.30 1.98 -7.64
CA VAL A 156 18.27 0.97 -8.70
C VAL A 156 19.33 1.26 -9.77
N PHE A 157 19.44 2.51 -10.21
CA PHE A 157 20.43 2.91 -11.19
C PHE A 157 21.87 2.61 -10.75
N VAL A 158 22.20 2.89 -9.48
CA VAL A 158 23.54 2.67 -8.92
C VAL A 158 23.83 1.19 -8.70
N PHE A 159 22.88 0.45 -8.11
CA PHE A 159 23.12 -0.93 -7.65
C PHE A 159 22.89 -1.99 -8.73
N HIS A 160 21.88 -1.83 -9.59
CA HIS A 160 21.53 -2.86 -10.58
C HIS A 160 22.18 -2.64 -11.95
N LYS A 161 22.47 -1.38 -12.35
CA LYS A 161 23.04 -1.02 -13.66
C LYS A 161 22.27 -1.65 -14.85
N SER A 162 20.98 -1.93 -14.66
CA SER A 162 20.06 -2.53 -15.63
C SER A 162 19.09 -1.46 -16.13
N TRP A 163 19.02 -1.27 -17.43
CA TRP A 163 18.08 -0.34 -18.06
C TRP A 163 16.62 -0.77 -17.84
N VAL A 164 16.36 -2.09 -17.80
CA VAL A 164 15.03 -2.65 -17.55
C VAL A 164 14.59 -2.33 -16.13
N ALA A 165 15.45 -2.60 -15.13
CA ALA A 165 15.17 -2.30 -13.73
C ALA A 165 15.03 -0.79 -13.49
N THR A 166 15.89 0.03 -14.11
CA THR A 166 15.82 1.50 -14.00
C THR A 166 14.54 2.05 -14.63
N GLY A 167 14.16 1.56 -15.81
CA GLY A 167 12.89 1.92 -16.44
C GLY A 167 11.68 1.56 -15.57
N ALA A 168 11.68 0.36 -14.98
CA ALA A 168 10.64 -0.06 -14.05
C ALA A 168 10.59 0.81 -12.77
N ALA A 169 11.75 1.22 -12.25
CA ALA A 169 11.83 2.13 -11.11
C ALA A 169 11.29 3.52 -11.45
N ILE A 170 11.60 4.06 -12.64
CA ILE A 170 11.04 5.34 -13.12
C ILE A 170 9.52 5.27 -13.22
N VAL A 171 8.96 4.19 -13.81
CA VAL A 171 7.50 4.01 -13.90
C VAL A 171 6.87 3.93 -12.51
N THR A 172 7.48 3.17 -11.59
CA THR A 172 6.99 3.05 -10.21
C THR A 172 7.01 4.39 -9.48
N CYS A 173 8.10 5.17 -9.63
CA CYS A 173 8.22 6.52 -9.09
C CYS A 173 7.15 7.46 -9.68
N ALA A 174 6.96 7.46 -11.00
CA ALA A 174 5.95 8.27 -11.67
C ALA A 174 4.53 7.96 -11.16
N LEU A 175 4.19 6.68 -10.99
CA LEU A 175 2.91 6.25 -10.41
C LEU A 175 2.74 6.76 -8.97
N ALA A 176 3.81 6.70 -8.16
CA ALA A 176 3.79 7.21 -6.79
C ALA A 176 3.58 8.73 -6.76
N LEU A 177 4.32 9.50 -7.57
CA LEU A 177 4.18 10.97 -7.68
C LEU A 177 2.79 11.36 -8.16
N PHE A 178 2.28 10.70 -9.20
CA PHE A 178 0.93 10.93 -9.69
C PHE A 178 -0.13 10.67 -8.62
N SER A 179 0.00 9.58 -7.87
CA SER A 179 -0.92 9.24 -6.78
C SER A 179 -0.83 10.20 -5.58
N HIS A 180 0.29 10.91 -5.45
CA HIS A 180 0.51 11.90 -4.39
C HIS A 180 0.31 13.36 -4.85
N ARG A 181 -0.17 13.63 -6.09
CA ARG A 181 -0.32 15.00 -6.62
C ARG A 181 -1.11 15.94 -5.71
N ALA A 182 -2.21 15.45 -5.12
CA ALA A 182 -3.00 16.23 -4.17
C ALA A 182 -2.27 16.48 -2.84
N ASN A 183 -1.39 15.56 -2.42
CA ASN A 183 -0.55 15.74 -1.23
C ASN A 183 0.56 16.74 -1.51
N MET A 184 1.19 16.70 -2.69
CA MET A 184 2.21 17.67 -3.08
C MET A 184 1.64 19.08 -3.07
N LYS A 185 0.42 19.27 -3.60
CA LYS A 185 -0.28 20.55 -3.52
C LYS A 185 -0.46 21.02 -2.07
N ARG A 186 -0.99 20.15 -1.18
CA ARG A 186 -1.17 20.47 0.24
C ARG A 186 0.13 20.71 0.99
N LEU A 187 1.21 20.01 0.64
CA LEU A 187 2.55 20.25 1.19
C LEU A 187 3.06 21.65 0.82
N ALA A 188 2.89 22.06 -0.45
CA ALA A 188 3.28 23.38 -0.93
C ALA A 188 2.45 24.50 -0.27
N GLU A 189 1.18 24.25 0.01
CA GLU A 189 0.25 25.18 0.68
C GLU A 189 0.36 25.14 2.22
N GLY A 190 1.21 24.29 2.81
CA GLY A 190 1.33 24.12 4.26
C GLY A 190 0.16 23.42 4.95
N ASN A 191 -0.76 22.85 4.17
CA ASN A 191 -2.04 22.25 4.65
C ASN A 191 -2.04 20.71 4.68
N GLU A 192 -0.88 20.07 4.58
CA GLU A 192 -0.81 18.61 4.61
C GLU A 192 -1.02 18.06 6.03
N ASN A 193 -1.72 16.92 6.11
CA ASN A 193 -2.03 16.28 7.39
C ASN A 193 -0.81 15.63 8.02
N ARG A 194 -0.40 16.11 9.18
CA ARG A 194 0.63 15.46 10.02
C ARG A 194 0.13 14.16 10.62
N LEU A 195 1.05 13.24 10.85
CA LEU A 195 0.79 12.02 11.59
C LEU A 195 0.87 12.32 13.10
N ASP A 196 -0.27 12.22 13.79
CA ASP A 196 -0.36 12.43 15.24
C ASP A 196 -0.48 11.08 15.95
N SER A 197 0.62 10.61 16.52
CA SER A 197 0.69 9.32 17.23
C SER A 197 -0.22 9.27 18.45
N ARG A 198 -0.45 10.40 19.13
CA ARG A 198 -1.34 10.47 20.31
C ARG A 198 -2.79 10.24 19.90
N LYS A 199 -3.24 10.90 18.82
CA LYS A 199 -4.59 10.68 18.27
C LYS A 199 -4.79 9.25 17.81
N ILE A 200 -3.81 8.67 17.10
CA ILE A 200 -3.87 7.28 16.64
C ILE A 200 -3.97 6.31 17.81
N THR A 201 -3.18 6.52 18.87
CA THR A 201 -3.22 5.69 20.08
C THR A 201 -4.59 5.78 20.77
N GLN A 202 -5.19 6.97 20.87
CA GLN A 202 -6.54 7.14 21.41
C GLN A 202 -7.60 6.40 20.58
N VAL A 203 -7.51 6.50 19.25
CA VAL A 203 -8.40 5.77 18.33
C VAL A 203 -8.24 4.26 18.51
N SER A 204 -7.01 3.76 18.57
CA SER A 204 -6.72 2.34 18.82
C SER A 204 -7.35 1.83 20.11
N ARG A 205 -7.20 2.58 21.22
CA ARG A 205 -7.78 2.21 22.52
C ARG A 205 -9.32 2.18 22.47
N LYS A 206 -9.94 3.19 21.86
CA LYS A 206 -11.40 3.24 21.69
C LYS A 206 -11.92 2.04 20.88
N MET A 207 -11.22 1.71 19.79
CA MET A 207 -11.60 0.61 18.93
C MET A 207 -11.46 -0.75 19.65
N THR A 208 -10.36 -0.99 20.36
CA THR A 208 -10.16 -2.22 21.15
C THR A 208 -11.26 -2.38 22.22
N LYS A 209 -11.63 -1.30 22.91
CA LYS A 209 -12.73 -1.32 23.90
C LYS A 209 -14.07 -1.65 23.23
N ALA A 210 -14.37 -1.04 22.08
CA ALA A 210 -15.61 -1.30 21.34
C ALA A 210 -15.70 -2.77 20.86
N LEU A 211 -14.62 -3.34 20.38
CA LEU A 211 -14.55 -4.75 19.95
C LEU A 211 -14.73 -5.70 21.15
N ARG A 212 -14.10 -5.40 22.28
CA ARG A 212 -14.28 -6.20 23.52
C ARG A 212 -15.73 -6.21 24.00
N ASN A 213 -16.40 -5.04 23.97
CA ASN A 213 -17.81 -4.93 24.36
C ASN A 213 -18.73 -5.71 23.40
N ARG A 214 -18.45 -5.67 22.09
CA ARG A 214 -19.20 -6.46 21.10
C ARG A 214 -19.10 -7.96 21.34
N ARG A 215 -17.87 -8.46 21.61
CA ARG A 215 -17.66 -9.90 21.92
C ARG A 215 -18.42 -10.33 23.17
N LYS A 216 -18.42 -9.50 24.22
CA LYS A 216 -19.18 -9.80 25.45
C LYS A 216 -20.68 -9.88 25.18
N LYS A 217 -21.22 -8.97 24.37
CA LYS A 217 -22.65 -8.95 24.02
C LYS A 217 -23.06 -10.19 23.21
N HIS A 218 -22.26 -10.60 22.22
CA HIS A 218 -22.52 -11.84 21.49
C HIS A 218 -22.41 -13.09 22.37
N GLY A 219 -21.41 -13.17 23.26
CA GLY A 219 -21.30 -14.30 24.18
C GLY A 219 -22.44 -14.41 25.18
N GLN A 220 -23.08 -13.29 25.57
CA GLN A 220 -24.30 -13.29 26.38
C GLN A 220 -25.51 -13.74 25.57
N GLU A 221 -25.69 -13.25 24.34
CA GLU A 221 -26.78 -13.63 23.45
C GLU A 221 -26.75 -15.14 23.08
N ASP A 222 -25.56 -15.73 22.97
CA ASP A 222 -25.41 -17.17 22.72
C ASP A 222 -25.68 -18.00 23.98
N ALA A 223 -25.31 -17.50 25.18
CA ALA A 223 -25.60 -18.17 26.44
C ALA A 223 -27.10 -18.14 26.80
N ASP A 224 -27.80 -17.06 26.41
CA ASP A 224 -29.26 -16.94 26.64
C ASP A 224 -30.10 -17.77 25.66
N ARG A 225 -29.47 -18.35 24.61
CA ARG A 225 -30.15 -19.21 23.61
C ARG A 225 -29.90 -20.69 23.82
N SER A 226 -29.00 -21.06 24.71
CA SER A 226 -28.66 -22.46 25.09
C SER A 226 -29.41 -22.88 26.34
#